data_e268d39122a593e0be61bd0d8ff481b2
#
_entry.id   e268d39122a593e0be61bd0d8ff481b2
#
_cell.length_a   1.000
_cell.length_b   1.000
_cell.length_c   1.000
_cell.angle_alpha   90.00
_cell.angle_beta   90.00
_cell.angle_gamma   90.00
#
_symmetry.space_group_name_H-M   'P 1'
#
loop_
_entity.id
_entity.type
_entity.pdbx_description
1 polymer ?
#
loop_
_entity_poly.entity_id
_entity_poly.type
_entity_poly.pdbx_seq_one_letter_code
_entity_poly.pdbx_strand_id
1 'polypeptide(L)'
;MSAEIIDGFSIAQQVRKQAADEAAELTGKGITPCLAVVLVGENPASVSYVTAKEKALEEAGMKGKDIRLPQDTTEFDLLQLIHELNEDTSVHGILVQLPLPKHIDEDKVIMAIKPEKDVDGFHPVNVGNMMIGRKSYLPCTPHGVLVLLKTMGIATAGKHAVIVGRSNIVGKPLSVLLTRKEYNATVTVCHSKLPVSIALLFPM
;
A
#
# COMPACT_ATOMS: atom_id res chain seq x y z
N MET A 1 -1.60 33.80 5.01
CA MET A 1 -1.67 32.99 3.79
C MET A 1 -2.76 31.95 3.98
N SER A 2 -3.69 31.80 3.05
CA SER A 2 -4.70 30.74 3.13
C SER A 2 -4.06 29.40 2.77
N ALA A 3 -4.47 28.32 3.43
CA ALA A 3 -4.03 26.96 3.05
C ALA A 3 -4.59 26.59 1.68
N GLU A 4 -3.80 25.90 0.88
CA GLU A 4 -4.24 25.30 -0.37
C GLU A 4 -4.72 23.87 -0.10
N ILE A 5 -5.87 23.50 -0.65
CA ILE A 5 -6.44 22.16 -0.50
C ILE A 5 -5.95 21.28 -1.65
N ILE A 6 -5.36 20.13 -1.31
CA ILE A 6 -5.02 19.10 -2.29
C ILE A 6 -6.29 18.31 -2.67
N ASP A 7 -6.73 18.40 -3.91
CA ASP A 7 -7.86 17.61 -4.41
C ASP A 7 -7.40 16.16 -4.69
N GLY A 8 -7.37 15.36 -3.64
CA GLY A 8 -6.99 13.95 -3.72
C GLY A 8 -7.94 13.12 -4.58
N PHE A 9 -9.21 13.52 -4.72
CA PHE A 9 -10.19 12.80 -5.55
C PHE A 9 -9.84 12.93 -7.05
N SER A 10 -9.62 14.15 -7.53
CA SER A 10 -9.21 14.39 -8.92
C SER A 10 -7.89 13.70 -9.27
N ILE A 11 -6.91 13.73 -8.35
CA ILE A 11 -5.62 13.05 -8.54
C ILE A 11 -5.82 11.54 -8.61
N ALA A 12 -6.64 10.97 -7.73
CA ALA A 12 -6.95 9.54 -7.77
C ALA A 12 -7.63 9.11 -9.08
N GLN A 13 -8.52 9.93 -9.63
CA GLN A 13 -9.14 9.66 -10.92
C GLN A 13 -8.10 9.63 -12.06
N GLN A 14 -7.13 10.53 -12.06
CA GLN A 14 -6.06 10.55 -13.07
C GLN A 14 -5.20 9.27 -12.98
N VAL A 15 -4.81 8.87 -11.76
CA VAL A 15 -4.04 7.63 -11.53
C VAL A 15 -4.82 6.38 -11.98
N ARG A 16 -6.14 6.32 -11.65
CA ARG A 16 -7.00 5.20 -12.10
C ARG A 16 -7.12 5.14 -13.63
N LYS A 17 -7.26 6.30 -14.28
CA LYS A 17 -7.31 6.35 -15.74
C LYS A 17 -6.02 5.82 -16.35
N GLN A 18 -4.86 6.27 -15.85
CA GLN A 18 -3.57 5.77 -16.33
C GLN A 18 -3.46 4.25 -16.14
N ALA A 19 -3.83 3.72 -14.98
CA ALA A 19 -3.83 2.29 -14.71
C ALA A 19 -4.78 1.53 -15.66
N ALA A 20 -5.95 2.10 -15.99
CA ALA A 20 -6.89 1.51 -16.94
C ALA A 20 -6.32 1.48 -18.36
N ASP A 21 -5.65 2.55 -18.79
CA ASP A 21 -5.00 2.62 -20.10
C ASP A 21 -3.89 1.54 -20.22
N GLU A 22 -3.05 1.40 -19.18
CA GLU A 22 -2.00 0.36 -19.10
C GLU A 22 -2.59 -1.06 -19.06
N ALA A 23 -3.69 -1.27 -18.34
CA ALA A 23 -4.39 -2.56 -18.28
C ALA A 23 -4.99 -2.94 -19.64
N ALA A 24 -5.54 -1.96 -20.38
CA ALA A 24 -6.07 -2.17 -21.72
C ALA A 24 -4.96 -2.59 -22.71
N GLU A 25 -3.78 -1.97 -22.63
CA GLU A 25 -2.62 -2.36 -23.45
C GLU A 25 -2.18 -3.80 -23.18
N LEU A 26 -2.12 -4.19 -21.89
CA LEU A 26 -1.76 -5.56 -21.52
C LEU A 26 -2.83 -6.57 -22.00
N THR A 27 -4.09 -6.22 -21.84
CA THR A 27 -5.22 -7.06 -22.30
C THR A 27 -5.21 -7.23 -23.82
N GLY A 28 -4.87 -6.19 -24.57
CA GLY A 28 -4.64 -6.28 -26.01
C GLY A 28 -3.49 -7.21 -26.41
N LYS A 29 -2.57 -7.48 -25.51
CA LYS A 29 -1.47 -8.45 -25.65
C LYS A 29 -1.83 -9.85 -25.10
N GLY A 30 -3.08 -10.07 -24.70
CA GLY A 30 -3.57 -11.34 -24.15
C GLY A 30 -3.35 -11.52 -22.65
N ILE A 31 -2.91 -10.50 -21.93
CA ILE A 31 -2.67 -10.54 -20.48
C ILE A 31 -3.65 -9.61 -19.78
N THR A 32 -4.72 -10.13 -19.20
CA THR A 32 -5.62 -9.33 -18.36
C THR A 32 -5.08 -9.30 -16.93
N PRO A 33 -4.67 -8.13 -16.39
CA PRO A 33 -4.21 -8.04 -15.01
C PRO A 33 -5.26 -8.56 -14.04
N CYS A 34 -4.82 -9.33 -13.03
CA CYS A 34 -5.70 -9.94 -12.04
C CYS A 34 -5.14 -9.74 -10.63
N LEU A 35 -5.96 -9.18 -9.74
CA LEU A 35 -5.67 -9.00 -8.32
C LEU A 35 -6.56 -9.94 -7.50
N ALA A 36 -5.94 -10.81 -6.70
CA ALA A 36 -6.63 -11.55 -5.66
C ALA A 36 -6.68 -10.69 -4.38
N VAL A 37 -7.89 -10.47 -3.86
CA VAL A 37 -8.13 -9.75 -2.61
C VAL A 37 -8.72 -10.74 -1.62
N VAL A 38 -8.03 -10.96 -0.51
CA VAL A 38 -8.46 -11.88 0.54
C VAL A 38 -8.91 -11.08 1.76
N LEU A 39 -10.12 -11.32 2.22
CA LEU A 39 -10.69 -10.75 3.43
C LEU A 39 -11.03 -11.87 4.40
N VAL A 40 -10.57 -11.80 5.65
CA VAL A 40 -10.93 -12.73 6.72
C VAL A 40 -11.81 -12.03 7.74
N GLY A 41 -13.03 -12.55 7.90
CA GLY A 41 -14.05 -11.97 8.78
C GLY A 41 -14.83 -10.81 8.14
N GLU A 42 -15.61 -10.12 8.96
CA GLU A 42 -16.62 -9.15 8.51
C GLU A 42 -16.41 -7.75 9.14
N ASN A 43 -15.16 -7.34 9.38
CA ASN A 43 -14.90 -6.00 9.88
C ASN A 43 -15.46 -4.96 8.89
N PRO A 44 -16.38 -4.06 9.32
CA PRO A 44 -17.09 -3.15 8.41
C PRO A 44 -16.17 -2.23 7.63
N ALA A 45 -15.06 -1.77 8.23
CA ALA A 45 -14.07 -0.93 7.55
C ALA A 45 -13.36 -1.74 6.45
N SER A 46 -12.94 -2.97 6.77
CA SER A 46 -12.27 -3.86 5.81
C SER A 46 -13.20 -4.23 4.64
N VAL A 47 -14.46 -4.54 4.92
CA VAL A 47 -15.48 -4.80 3.89
C VAL A 47 -15.64 -3.61 2.95
N SER A 48 -15.77 -2.39 3.50
CA SER A 48 -15.87 -1.17 2.70
C SER A 48 -14.66 -0.94 1.80
N TYR A 49 -13.44 -1.18 2.32
CA TYR A 49 -12.21 -1.07 1.53
C TYR A 49 -12.13 -2.10 0.41
N VAL A 50 -12.47 -3.35 0.68
CA VAL A 50 -12.47 -4.42 -0.33
C VAL A 50 -13.48 -4.11 -1.43
N THR A 51 -14.71 -3.74 -1.09
CA THR A 51 -15.75 -3.36 -2.06
C THR A 51 -15.33 -2.17 -2.94
N ALA A 52 -14.65 -1.18 -2.36
CA ALA A 52 -14.13 -0.04 -3.13
C ALA A 52 -13.00 -0.47 -4.10
N LYS A 53 -12.16 -1.44 -3.70
CA LYS A 53 -11.12 -2.00 -4.56
C LYS A 53 -11.70 -2.81 -5.71
N GLU A 54 -12.71 -3.64 -5.45
CA GLU A 54 -13.42 -4.40 -6.49
C GLU A 54 -13.97 -3.48 -7.59
N LYS A 55 -14.69 -2.45 -7.17
CA LYS A 55 -15.22 -1.45 -8.10
C LYS A 55 -14.11 -0.76 -8.90
N ALA A 56 -13.01 -0.40 -8.26
CA ALA A 56 -11.88 0.24 -8.94
C ALA A 56 -11.18 -0.68 -9.95
N LEU A 57 -11.08 -1.99 -9.66
CA LEU A 57 -10.56 -2.99 -10.60
C LEU A 57 -11.46 -3.13 -11.82
N GLU A 58 -12.77 -3.23 -11.62
CA GLU A 58 -13.77 -3.32 -12.69
C GLU A 58 -13.72 -2.07 -13.59
N GLU A 59 -13.72 -0.88 -12.99
CA GLU A 59 -13.59 0.39 -13.72
C GLU A 59 -12.29 0.49 -14.54
N ALA A 60 -11.21 -0.14 -14.06
CA ALA A 60 -9.92 -0.20 -14.75
C ALA A 60 -9.79 -1.35 -15.77
N GLY A 61 -10.84 -2.15 -15.99
CA GLY A 61 -10.79 -3.30 -16.89
C GLY A 61 -9.88 -4.42 -16.43
N MET A 62 -9.57 -4.48 -15.14
CA MET A 62 -8.79 -5.55 -14.51
C MET A 62 -9.71 -6.62 -13.94
N LYS A 63 -9.19 -7.83 -13.74
CA LYS A 63 -9.89 -8.89 -13.02
C LYS A 63 -9.68 -8.78 -11.52
N GLY A 64 -10.76 -8.85 -10.76
CA GLY A 64 -10.75 -9.03 -9.30
C GLY A 64 -11.08 -10.49 -8.96
N LYS A 65 -10.31 -11.10 -8.05
CA LYS A 65 -10.63 -12.39 -7.44
C LYS A 65 -10.90 -12.11 -5.96
N ASP A 66 -12.17 -11.76 -5.62
CA ASP A 66 -12.59 -11.51 -4.24
C ASP A 66 -12.78 -12.83 -3.50
N ILE A 67 -12.06 -13.00 -2.39
CA ILE A 67 -12.09 -14.20 -1.57
C ILE A 67 -12.42 -13.79 -0.14
N ARG A 68 -13.62 -14.10 0.28
CA ARG A 68 -14.12 -13.79 1.63
C ARG A 68 -14.12 -15.06 2.48
N LEU A 69 -13.33 -15.05 3.52
CA LEU A 69 -13.18 -16.17 4.45
C LEU A 69 -13.90 -15.88 5.77
N PRO A 70 -14.46 -16.89 6.41
CA PRO A 70 -15.07 -16.76 7.75
C PRO A 70 -14.08 -16.24 8.79
N GLN A 71 -14.62 -15.60 9.85
CA GLN A 71 -13.82 -15.05 10.97
C GLN A 71 -12.98 -16.12 11.71
N ASP A 72 -13.43 -17.35 11.72
CA ASP A 72 -12.79 -18.50 12.37
C ASP A 72 -11.86 -19.30 11.44
N THR A 73 -11.60 -18.81 10.23
CA THR A 73 -10.62 -19.40 9.31
C THR A 73 -9.28 -19.58 10.00
N THR A 74 -8.72 -20.78 9.92
CA THR A 74 -7.45 -21.07 10.59
C THR A 74 -6.27 -20.41 9.86
N GLU A 75 -5.17 -20.14 10.58
CA GLU A 75 -3.92 -19.67 9.98
C GLU A 75 -3.44 -20.63 8.89
N PHE A 76 -3.57 -21.95 9.11
CA PHE A 76 -3.17 -22.97 8.15
C PHE A 76 -3.96 -22.86 6.84
N ASP A 77 -5.30 -22.72 6.89
CA ASP A 77 -6.14 -22.62 5.69
C ASP A 77 -5.84 -21.35 4.91
N LEU A 78 -5.61 -20.22 5.60
CA LEU A 78 -5.24 -18.97 4.95
C LEU A 78 -3.86 -19.07 4.26
N LEU A 79 -2.87 -19.68 4.92
CA LEU A 79 -1.55 -19.88 4.32
C LEU A 79 -1.60 -20.83 3.12
N GLN A 80 -2.45 -21.86 3.17
CA GLN A 80 -2.67 -22.77 2.05
C GLN A 80 -3.28 -22.04 0.85
N LEU A 81 -4.30 -21.22 1.08
CA LEU A 81 -4.90 -20.38 0.04
C LEU A 81 -3.86 -19.43 -0.59
N ILE A 82 -3.02 -18.78 0.23
CA ILE A 82 -1.96 -17.90 -0.27
C ILE A 82 -0.97 -18.68 -1.15
N HIS A 83 -0.62 -19.90 -0.74
CA HIS A 83 0.24 -20.77 -1.55
C HIS A 83 -0.40 -21.07 -2.92
N GLU A 84 -1.69 -21.41 -2.97
CA GLU A 84 -2.41 -21.64 -4.22
C GLU A 84 -2.44 -20.40 -5.10
N LEU A 85 -2.70 -19.22 -4.53
CA LEU A 85 -2.68 -17.94 -5.25
C LEU A 85 -1.28 -17.58 -5.78
N ASN A 86 -0.23 -17.94 -5.04
CA ASN A 86 1.14 -17.76 -5.49
C ASN A 86 1.46 -18.60 -6.74
N GLU A 87 0.96 -19.81 -6.81
CA GLU A 87 1.19 -20.73 -7.94
C GLU A 87 0.23 -20.48 -9.11
N ASP A 88 -0.89 -19.80 -8.88
CA ASP A 88 -1.84 -19.45 -9.95
C ASP A 88 -1.24 -18.37 -10.87
N THR A 89 -0.87 -18.78 -12.09
CA THR A 89 -0.28 -17.87 -13.10
C THR A 89 -1.26 -16.84 -13.64
N SER A 90 -2.56 -17.02 -13.43
CA SER A 90 -3.59 -16.04 -13.78
C SER A 90 -3.73 -14.92 -12.75
N VAL A 91 -3.16 -15.07 -11.55
CA VAL A 91 -3.12 -14.08 -10.47
C VAL A 91 -1.80 -13.33 -10.51
N HIS A 92 -1.83 -12.03 -10.74
CA HIS A 92 -0.65 -11.18 -10.89
C HIS A 92 -0.30 -10.40 -9.62
N GLY A 93 -1.28 -10.22 -8.72
CA GLY A 93 -1.09 -9.58 -7.41
C GLY A 93 -1.96 -10.23 -6.36
N ILE A 94 -1.48 -10.23 -5.12
CA ILE A 94 -2.19 -10.74 -3.95
C ILE A 94 -2.23 -9.64 -2.90
N LEU A 95 -3.42 -9.41 -2.34
CA LEU A 95 -3.65 -8.49 -1.25
C LEU A 95 -4.45 -9.22 -0.17
N VAL A 96 -3.89 -9.32 1.03
CA VAL A 96 -4.61 -9.81 2.21
C VAL A 96 -4.98 -8.61 3.06
N GLN A 97 -6.28 -8.34 3.20
CA GLN A 97 -6.77 -7.15 3.88
C GLN A 97 -6.50 -7.22 5.38
N LEU A 98 -5.69 -6.29 5.88
CA LEU A 98 -5.43 -6.10 7.30
C LEU A 98 -6.51 -5.18 7.94
N PRO A 99 -6.77 -5.29 9.26
CA PRO A 99 -6.15 -6.26 10.19
C PRO A 99 -6.78 -7.66 10.09
N LEU A 100 -5.99 -8.68 10.43
CA LEU A 100 -6.45 -10.06 10.52
C LEU A 100 -7.05 -10.38 11.91
N PRO A 101 -7.84 -11.47 12.04
CA PRO A 101 -8.25 -12.00 13.33
C PRO A 101 -7.04 -12.32 14.22
N LYS A 102 -7.16 -12.11 15.55
CA LYS A 102 -6.06 -12.21 16.51
C LYS A 102 -5.35 -13.59 16.59
N HIS A 103 -6.00 -14.63 16.11
CA HIS A 103 -5.44 -16.00 16.10
C HIS A 103 -4.58 -16.27 14.85
N ILE A 104 -4.50 -15.33 13.92
CA ILE A 104 -3.67 -15.43 12.73
C ILE A 104 -2.49 -14.45 12.87
N ASP A 105 -1.29 -14.94 12.64
CA ASP A 105 -0.06 -14.14 12.66
C ASP A 105 0.11 -13.37 11.35
N GLU A 106 -0.07 -12.04 11.40
CA GLU A 106 0.05 -11.17 10.23
C GLU A 106 1.43 -11.25 9.57
N ASP A 107 2.52 -11.40 10.35
CA ASP A 107 3.87 -11.48 9.80
C ASP A 107 4.06 -12.77 8.98
N LYS A 108 3.50 -13.90 9.44
CA LYS A 108 3.53 -15.15 8.66
C LYS A 108 2.76 -15.02 7.35
N VAL A 109 1.60 -14.36 7.38
CA VAL A 109 0.78 -14.13 6.20
C VAL A 109 1.52 -13.25 5.19
N ILE A 110 2.12 -12.15 5.63
CA ILE A 110 2.93 -11.27 4.77
C ILE A 110 4.10 -12.05 4.15
N MET A 111 4.80 -12.85 4.95
CA MET A 111 5.94 -13.66 4.49
C MET A 111 5.54 -14.77 3.51
N ALA A 112 4.30 -15.25 3.54
CA ALA A 112 3.82 -16.29 2.65
C ALA A 112 3.51 -15.79 1.23
N ILE A 113 3.26 -14.50 1.04
CA ILE A 113 3.02 -13.90 -0.28
C ILE A 113 4.35 -13.83 -1.03
N LYS A 114 4.41 -14.29 -2.28
CA LYS A 114 5.61 -14.10 -3.13
C LYS A 114 5.90 -12.61 -3.31
N PRO A 115 7.15 -12.14 -3.14
CA PRO A 115 7.51 -10.72 -3.26
C PRO A 115 7.05 -10.06 -4.55
N GLU A 116 7.04 -10.81 -5.65
CA GLU A 116 6.60 -10.36 -6.98
C GLU A 116 5.07 -10.23 -7.12
N LYS A 117 4.30 -10.78 -6.15
CA LYS A 117 2.84 -10.64 -6.09
C LYS A 117 2.35 -9.80 -4.90
N ASP A 118 3.27 -9.37 -4.03
CA ASP A 118 2.98 -8.51 -2.86
C ASP A 118 2.72 -7.06 -3.30
N VAL A 119 1.50 -6.78 -3.72
CA VAL A 119 1.13 -5.45 -4.23
C VAL A 119 1.04 -4.37 -3.15
N ASP A 120 0.95 -4.75 -1.88
CA ASP A 120 1.00 -3.81 -0.75
C ASP A 120 2.43 -3.40 -0.38
N GLY A 121 3.44 -4.14 -0.86
CA GLY A 121 4.86 -3.84 -0.58
C GLY A 121 5.27 -4.05 0.87
N PHE A 122 4.62 -4.96 1.59
CA PHE A 122 4.89 -5.25 3.00
C PHE A 122 5.89 -6.38 3.21
N HIS A 123 6.10 -7.23 2.19
CA HIS A 123 7.05 -8.31 2.27
C HIS A 123 8.47 -7.77 2.52
N PRO A 124 9.27 -8.35 3.44
CA PRO A 124 10.60 -7.87 3.80
C PRO A 124 11.55 -7.66 2.61
N VAL A 125 11.42 -8.47 1.55
CA VAL A 125 12.19 -8.30 0.30
C VAL A 125 11.84 -6.97 -0.37
N ASN A 126 10.55 -6.63 -0.49
CA ASN A 126 10.09 -5.36 -1.05
C ASN A 126 10.49 -4.18 -0.17
N VAL A 127 10.33 -4.31 1.15
CA VAL A 127 10.76 -3.29 2.12
C VAL A 127 12.28 -3.07 2.04
N GLY A 128 13.08 -4.14 1.97
CA GLY A 128 14.54 -4.04 1.82
C GLY A 128 14.95 -3.37 0.51
N ASN A 129 14.33 -3.77 -0.61
CA ASN A 129 14.56 -3.17 -1.91
C ASN A 129 14.15 -1.68 -1.92
N MET A 130 13.02 -1.35 -1.33
CA MET A 130 12.58 0.03 -1.12
C MET A 130 13.63 0.82 -0.34
N MET A 131 14.15 0.29 0.76
CA MET A 131 15.14 0.95 1.62
C MET A 131 16.42 1.31 0.86
N ILE A 132 16.91 0.40 0.01
CA ILE A 132 18.17 0.59 -0.75
C ILE A 132 17.95 1.21 -2.14
N GLY A 133 16.74 1.65 -2.45
CA GLY A 133 16.41 2.34 -3.70
C GLY A 133 16.33 1.44 -4.93
N ARG A 134 16.15 0.12 -4.74
CA ARG A 134 15.88 -0.82 -5.85
C ARG A 134 14.40 -0.81 -6.22
N LYS A 135 14.09 -1.30 -7.43
CA LYS A 135 12.70 -1.50 -7.87
C LYS A 135 11.99 -2.50 -6.97
N SER A 136 10.84 -2.12 -6.45
CA SER A 136 9.99 -2.94 -5.59
C SER A 136 8.56 -2.41 -5.62
N TYR A 137 7.61 -3.20 -5.15
CA TYR A 137 6.34 -2.64 -4.72
C TYR A 137 6.54 -1.73 -3.51
N LEU A 138 5.81 -0.63 -3.48
CA LEU A 138 5.88 0.35 -2.40
C LEU A 138 4.57 0.30 -1.62
N PRO A 139 4.61 0.47 -0.28
CA PRO A 139 3.38 0.60 0.50
C PRO A 139 2.47 1.70 -0.07
N CYS A 140 1.21 1.34 -0.35
CA CYS A 140 0.31 2.19 -1.12
C CYS A 140 0.06 3.56 -0.48
N THR A 141 -0.14 3.64 0.84
CA THR A 141 -0.40 4.91 1.53
C THR A 141 0.80 5.87 1.48
N PRO A 142 2.03 5.47 1.84
CA PRO A 142 3.20 6.32 1.67
C PRO A 142 3.45 6.74 0.22
N HIS A 143 3.28 5.80 -0.72
CA HIS A 143 3.42 6.11 -2.15
C HIS A 143 2.38 7.12 -2.61
N GLY A 144 1.12 6.98 -2.17
CA GLY A 144 0.05 7.94 -2.45
C GLY A 144 0.37 9.35 -1.95
N VAL A 145 0.97 9.49 -0.76
CA VAL A 145 1.44 10.79 -0.25
C VAL A 145 2.45 11.41 -1.21
N LEU A 146 3.42 10.63 -1.72
CA LEU A 146 4.41 11.14 -2.69
C LEU A 146 3.77 11.54 -4.01
N VAL A 147 2.79 10.79 -4.50
CA VAL A 147 2.03 11.13 -5.71
C VAL A 147 1.30 12.46 -5.53
N LEU A 148 0.63 12.66 -4.38
CA LEU A 148 -0.04 13.93 -4.07
C LEU A 148 0.95 15.11 -4.07
N LEU A 149 2.06 14.99 -3.35
CA LEU A 149 3.09 16.03 -3.28
C LEU A 149 3.65 16.36 -4.67
N LYS A 150 3.97 15.33 -5.46
CA LYS A 150 4.52 15.50 -6.82
C LYS A 150 3.51 16.17 -7.77
N THR A 151 2.26 15.75 -7.76
CA THR A 151 1.21 16.29 -8.62
C THR A 151 0.93 17.75 -8.31
N MET A 152 1.02 18.13 -7.04
CA MET A 152 0.87 19.53 -6.60
C MET A 152 2.13 20.38 -6.78
N GLY A 153 3.21 19.81 -7.29
CA GLY A 153 4.48 20.53 -7.45
C GLY A 153 5.15 20.91 -6.12
N ILE A 154 4.82 20.23 -5.03
CA ILE A 154 5.39 20.52 -3.70
C ILE A 154 6.79 19.92 -3.64
N ALA A 155 7.81 20.78 -3.72
CA ALA A 155 9.19 20.38 -3.62
C ALA A 155 9.54 19.97 -2.19
N THR A 156 10.08 18.76 -2.03
CA THR A 156 10.54 18.22 -0.74
C THR A 156 12.04 18.35 -0.54
N ALA A 157 12.80 18.55 -1.61
CA ALA A 157 14.25 18.69 -1.56
C ALA A 157 14.68 19.85 -0.65
N GLY A 158 15.57 19.56 0.29
CA GLY A 158 16.05 20.51 1.28
C GLY A 158 15.01 20.91 2.34
N LYS A 159 13.84 20.31 2.35
CA LYS A 159 12.81 20.54 3.37
C LYS A 159 12.97 19.58 4.54
N HIS A 160 12.48 20.01 5.71
CA HIS A 160 12.36 19.16 6.88
C HIS A 160 10.93 18.65 6.99
N ALA A 161 10.77 17.34 6.93
CA ALA A 161 9.50 16.64 7.09
C ALA A 161 9.42 15.99 8.47
N VAL A 162 8.32 16.21 9.18
CA VAL A 162 8.05 15.57 10.47
C VAL A 162 6.92 14.55 10.29
N ILE A 163 7.21 13.29 10.59
CA ILE A 163 6.24 12.20 10.48
C ILE A 163 5.80 11.81 11.88
N VAL A 164 4.50 11.97 12.16
CA VAL A 164 3.90 11.57 13.43
C VAL A 164 3.32 10.17 13.30
N GLY A 165 4.11 9.17 13.70
CA GLY A 165 3.79 7.75 13.61
C GLY A 165 4.97 6.94 13.06
N ARG A 166 5.07 5.66 13.49
CA ARG A 166 6.18 4.76 13.12
C ARG A 166 5.71 3.35 12.77
N SER A 167 4.53 3.24 12.18
CA SER A 167 4.02 1.94 11.72
C SER A 167 4.88 1.38 10.59
N ASN A 168 4.93 0.06 10.48
CA ASN A 168 5.67 -0.62 9.40
C ASN A 168 5.05 -0.37 8.03
N ILE A 169 3.75 -0.05 7.99
CA ILE A 169 2.98 0.10 6.75
C ILE A 169 2.87 1.56 6.26
N VAL A 170 3.13 2.57 7.13
CA VAL A 170 3.01 3.99 6.75
C VAL A 170 4.21 4.81 7.19
N GLY A 171 4.42 5.00 8.50
CA GLY A 171 5.38 5.99 9.00
C GLY A 171 6.83 5.67 8.64
N LYS A 172 7.28 4.43 8.86
CA LYS A 172 8.62 4.00 8.48
C LYS A 172 8.82 4.04 6.96
N PRO A 173 7.94 3.44 6.11
CA PRO A 173 8.08 3.55 4.67
C PRO A 173 8.12 4.99 4.16
N LEU A 174 7.25 5.86 4.65
CA LEU A 174 7.23 7.27 4.24
C LEU A 174 8.55 7.97 4.57
N SER A 175 9.15 7.70 5.74
CA SER A 175 10.42 8.28 6.11
C SER A 175 11.55 7.85 5.18
N VAL A 176 11.59 6.57 4.81
CA VAL A 176 12.56 6.04 3.85
C VAL A 176 12.38 6.68 2.47
N LEU A 177 11.15 6.75 1.99
CA LEU A 177 10.84 7.29 0.66
C LEU A 177 11.20 8.77 0.55
N LEU A 178 10.87 9.59 1.55
CA LEU A 178 11.20 11.03 1.55
C LEU A 178 12.70 11.33 1.63
N THR A 179 13.51 10.43 2.23
CA THR A 179 14.98 10.58 2.28
C THR A 179 15.70 10.15 1.02
N ARG A 180 15.01 9.49 0.06
CA ARG A 180 15.61 9.10 -1.21
C ARG A 180 16.10 10.33 -1.99
N LYS A 181 17.15 10.15 -2.81
CA LYS A 181 17.76 11.22 -3.61
C LYS A 181 16.76 11.97 -4.50
N GLU A 182 15.71 11.33 -4.96
CA GLU A 182 14.66 11.94 -5.78
C GLU A 182 13.76 12.91 -5.02
N TYR A 183 13.57 12.70 -3.70
CA TYR A 183 12.78 13.57 -2.81
C TYR A 183 13.66 14.45 -1.93
N ASN A 184 14.79 13.92 -1.48
CA ASN A 184 15.89 14.65 -0.86
C ASN A 184 15.50 15.49 0.36
N ALA A 185 14.54 15.01 1.16
CA ALA A 185 14.10 15.65 2.39
C ALA A 185 14.94 15.20 3.60
N THR A 186 15.03 16.06 4.63
CA THR A 186 15.43 15.65 5.97
C THR A 186 14.19 15.21 6.72
N VAL A 187 14.23 14.05 7.42
CA VAL A 187 13.04 13.49 8.05
C VAL A 187 13.25 13.24 9.54
N THR A 188 12.30 13.71 10.34
CA THR A 188 12.17 13.33 11.76
C THR A 188 10.94 12.46 11.94
N VAL A 189 11.09 11.30 12.59
CA VAL A 189 9.98 10.41 12.93
C VAL A 189 9.66 10.56 14.41
N CYS A 190 8.43 11.00 14.71
CA CYS A 190 7.91 11.14 16.06
C CYS A 190 6.90 10.03 16.38
N HIS A 191 6.70 9.75 17.66
CA HIS A 191 5.74 8.74 18.12
C HIS A 191 5.20 9.05 19.51
N SER A 192 4.19 8.34 19.97
CA SER A 192 3.47 8.56 21.24
C SER A 192 4.35 8.51 22.52
N LYS A 193 5.59 8.06 22.41
CA LYS A 193 6.56 8.05 23.54
C LYS A 193 7.54 9.22 23.50
N LEU A 194 7.35 10.18 22.56
CA LEU A 194 8.17 11.38 22.51
C LEU A 194 7.85 12.26 23.74
N PRO A 195 8.86 12.70 24.53
CA PRO A 195 8.64 13.66 25.60
C PRO A 195 8.08 14.98 25.07
N VAL A 196 7.11 15.57 25.78
CA VAL A 196 6.46 16.84 25.38
C VAL A 196 7.49 17.98 25.20
N SER A 197 8.57 17.97 25.96
CA SER A 197 9.67 18.95 25.84
C SER A 197 10.37 18.92 24.47
N ILE A 198 10.41 17.76 23.81
CA ILE A 198 11.01 17.61 22.46
C ILE A 198 9.97 17.95 21.39
N ALA A 199 8.68 17.68 21.62
CA ALA A 199 7.62 18.06 20.69
C ALA A 199 7.58 19.58 20.42
N LEU A 200 7.98 20.40 21.39
CA LEU A 200 8.07 21.87 21.27
C LEU A 200 9.22 22.34 20.35
N LEU A 201 10.18 21.48 20.01
CA LEU A 201 11.26 21.81 19.07
C LEU A 201 10.82 21.72 17.60
N PHE A 202 9.62 21.20 17.35
CA PHE A 202 9.04 21.08 16.03
C PHE A 202 7.69 21.80 15.99
N PRO A 203 7.67 23.16 15.95
CA PRO A 203 6.43 23.91 15.85
C PRO A 203 5.73 23.50 14.53
N MET A 204 4.46 23.10 14.65
CA MET A 204 3.60 22.79 13.52
C MET A 204 3.16 24.05 12.78
#